data_aaca2b3dd60f7442c6d4820ceac49d75
#
_entry.id   aaca2b3dd60f7442c6d4820ceac49d75
#
_cell.length_a   1.000
_cell.length_b   1.000
_cell.length_c   1.000
_cell.angle_alpha   90.00
_cell.angle_beta   90.00
_cell.angle_gamma   90.00
#
_symmetry.space_group_name_H-M   'P 1'
#
loop_
_entity.id
_entity.type
_entity.pdbx_description
1 polymer ?
#
loop_
_entity_poly.entity_id
_entity_poly.type
_entity_poly.pdbx_seq_one_letter_code
_entity_poly.pdbx_strand_id
1 'polypeptide(L)'
;MTAAASTLLLLPGTDLHVSRLCLGGNRFGSALDESESFALLDTFAELGGNFVDTALVYADWVPGVERSCSEHTLGRWLTTRDCRKAMVVATKGGHPDLAHPAGPRLDRASLRADAHASAENLGGAPIDLYYLHRDDPSRPIGDILDTMETLVDESVIRYYAASNFSADRLAAAAQYASASGIGGFVANQLEWSLAAPKADRVAPDLTYMDAGLLEFHRTHRLPVVPYSAQAKGYFEKSRSAGPIPQSVERYDTARNARTAQLLHRLADEYETDATALALRALIDCEIDIVPVVGCRTGEQLRRSWSCLDVSLSPSDSELLTSLTLSH
;
A
#
# COMPACT_ATOMS: atom_id res chain seq x y z
N MET A 1 24.77 -21.91 5.59
CA MET A 1 23.51 -21.66 6.32
C MET A 1 23.24 -20.17 6.16
N THR A 2 22.53 -19.77 5.12
CA THR A 2 22.02 -18.41 4.94
C THR A 2 20.93 -18.22 6.00
N ALA A 3 21.08 -17.21 6.85
CA ALA A 3 20.03 -16.83 7.79
C ALA A 3 18.75 -16.59 6.98
N ALA A 4 17.66 -17.29 7.31
CA ALA A 4 16.36 -16.97 6.77
C ALA A 4 16.13 -15.48 7.05
N ALA A 5 16.00 -14.67 6.00
CA ALA A 5 15.70 -13.27 6.14
C ALA A 5 14.44 -13.16 7.00
N SER A 6 14.45 -12.28 8.01
CA SER A 6 13.29 -12.05 8.86
C SER A 6 12.09 -11.79 7.94
N THR A 7 11.05 -12.62 8.06
CA THR A 7 9.82 -12.49 7.28
C THR A 7 9.05 -11.21 7.63
N LEU A 8 9.46 -10.54 8.71
CA LEU A 8 8.84 -9.32 9.21
C LEU A 8 9.84 -8.14 9.18
N LEU A 9 9.32 -6.97 8.88
CA LEU A 9 9.99 -5.67 8.97
C LEU A 9 9.41 -4.90 10.17
N LEU A 10 10.27 -4.38 11.03
CA LEU A 10 9.86 -3.39 12.03
C LEU A 10 9.71 -2.02 11.35
N LEU A 11 8.53 -1.43 11.39
CA LEU A 11 8.34 -0.06 10.90
C LEU A 11 9.06 0.92 11.86
N PRO A 12 10.02 1.71 11.37
CA PRO A 12 10.79 2.65 12.20
C PRO A 12 9.88 3.58 13.00
N GLY A 13 10.26 3.84 14.26
CA GLY A 13 9.49 4.69 15.17
C GLY A 13 8.22 4.04 15.75
N THR A 14 8.02 2.74 15.53
CA THR A 14 6.87 1.98 16.03
C THR A 14 7.28 0.66 16.68
N ASP A 15 6.31 -0.07 17.23
CA ASP A 15 6.44 -1.47 17.63
C ASP A 15 5.77 -2.43 16.62
N LEU A 16 5.40 -1.93 15.42
CA LEU A 16 4.72 -2.71 14.40
C LEU A 16 5.73 -3.56 13.60
N HIS A 17 5.64 -4.87 13.78
CA HIS A 17 6.34 -5.85 12.95
C HIS A 17 5.40 -6.30 11.84
N VAL A 18 5.67 -5.89 10.60
CA VAL A 18 4.81 -6.15 9.43
C VAL A 18 5.45 -7.14 8.48
N SER A 19 4.63 -7.99 7.85
CA SER A 19 5.09 -8.86 6.76
C SER A 19 5.63 -8.03 5.59
N ARG A 20 6.60 -8.59 4.85
CA ARG A 20 7.27 -7.90 3.72
C ARG A 20 6.35 -7.60 2.54
N LEU A 21 5.13 -8.15 2.55
CA LEU A 21 4.02 -7.80 1.67
C LEU A 21 2.82 -7.40 2.51
N CYS A 22 2.06 -6.41 2.04
CA CYS A 22 0.80 -5.98 2.59
C CYS A 22 -0.35 -6.48 1.71
N LEU A 23 -1.41 -7.06 2.27
CA LEU A 23 -2.58 -7.47 1.50
C LEU A 23 -3.56 -6.30 1.36
N GLY A 24 -3.82 -5.87 0.11
CA GLY A 24 -4.78 -4.81 -0.19
C GLY A 24 -6.23 -5.30 -0.23
N GLY A 25 -7.07 -4.66 0.58
CA GLY A 25 -8.47 -5.03 0.80
C GLY A 25 -9.51 -4.33 -0.09
N ASN A 26 -9.12 -3.58 -1.11
CA ASN A 26 -10.04 -2.77 -1.91
C ASN A 26 -11.13 -3.56 -2.68
N ARG A 27 -11.14 -4.89 -2.55
CA ARG A 27 -12.10 -5.81 -3.17
C ARG A 27 -12.98 -6.55 -2.16
N PHE A 28 -12.64 -6.48 -0.87
CA PHE A 28 -13.35 -7.22 0.18
C PHE A 28 -14.81 -6.76 0.28
N GLY A 29 -15.73 -7.72 0.36
CA GLY A 29 -17.15 -7.45 0.43
C GLY A 29 -17.78 -6.82 -0.83
N SER A 30 -17.03 -6.77 -1.95
CA SER A 30 -17.50 -6.17 -3.21
C SER A 30 -17.18 -7.06 -4.41
N ALA A 31 -16.05 -6.85 -5.07
CA ALA A 31 -15.61 -7.71 -6.18
C ALA A 31 -15.17 -9.11 -5.73
N LEU A 32 -14.85 -9.29 -4.46
CA LEU A 32 -14.80 -10.56 -3.74
C LEU A 32 -15.92 -10.53 -2.70
N ASP A 33 -16.77 -11.53 -2.70
CA ASP A 33 -17.76 -11.68 -1.64
C ASP A 33 -17.09 -11.98 -0.28
N GLU A 34 -17.88 -12.10 0.79
CA GLU A 34 -17.35 -12.34 2.13
C GLU A 34 -16.57 -13.66 2.22
N SER A 35 -17.09 -14.74 1.62
CA SER A 35 -16.46 -16.06 1.65
C SER A 35 -15.12 -16.04 0.89
N GLU A 36 -15.09 -15.44 -0.30
CA GLU A 36 -13.89 -15.28 -1.11
C GLU A 36 -12.85 -14.38 -0.40
N SER A 37 -13.31 -13.31 0.24
CA SER A 37 -12.47 -12.40 1.04
C SER A 37 -11.84 -13.13 2.23
N PHE A 38 -12.64 -13.93 2.96
CA PHE A 38 -12.16 -14.74 4.08
C PHE A 38 -11.14 -15.78 3.63
N ALA A 39 -11.40 -16.50 2.54
CA ALA A 39 -10.47 -17.49 2.00
C ALA A 39 -9.13 -16.85 1.58
N LEU A 40 -9.16 -15.62 1.04
CA LEU A 40 -7.95 -14.89 0.68
C LEU A 40 -7.17 -14.43 1.92
N LEU A 41 -7.87 -13.92 2.95
CA LEU A 41 -7.28 -13.51 4.23
C LEU A 41 -6.71 -14.71 5.00
N ASP A 42 -7.41 -15.85 5.00
CA ASP A 42 -6.92 -17.10 5.60
C ASP A 42 -5.63 -17.56 4.89
N THR A 43 -5.62 -17.56 3.55
CA THR A 43 -4.40 -17.86 2.78
C THR A 43 -3.24 -16.90 3.10
N PHE A 44 -3.52 -15.61 3.28
CA PHE A 44 -2.51 -14.63 3.64
C PHE A 44 -1.90 -14.91 5.01
N ALA A 45 -2.75 -15.21 6.01
CA ALA A 45 -2.30 -15.59 7.35
C ALA A 45 -1.51 -16.90 7.36
N GLU A 46 -1.94 -17.93 6.59
CA GLU A 46 -1.22 -19.20 6.42
C GLU A 46 0.19 -19.01 5.83
N LEU A 47 0.38 -18.04 4.95
CA LEU A 47 1.68 -17.70 4.37
C LEU A 47 2.59 -16.92 5.35
N GLY A 48 2.10 -16.56 6.54
CA GLY A 48 2.81 -15.73 7.52
C GLY A 48 2.62 -14.23 7.32
N GLY A 49 1.65 -13.83 6.49
CA GLY A 49 1.26 -12.43 6.32
C GLY A 49 0.45 -11.92 7.52
N ASN A 50 0.76 -10.70 7.94
CA ASN A 50 0.08 -10.08 9.06
C ASN A 50 -0.32 -8.61 8.82
N PHE A 51 0.01 -8.04 7.67
CA PHE A 51 -0.23 -6.63 7.36
C PHE A 51 -1.31 -6.49 6.30
N VAL A 52 -2.49 -5.99 6.69
CA VAL A 52 -3.65 -5.81 5.80
C VAL A 52 -3.99 -4.32 5.68
N ASP A 53 -4.22 -3.86 4.45
CA ASP A 53 -4.53 -2.48 4.10
C ASP A 53 -5.97 -2.37 3.58
N THR A 54 -6.79 -1.54 4.22
CA THR A 54 -8.14 -1.18 3.78
C THR A 54 -8.33 0.34 3.74
N ALA A 55 -9.55 0.83 3.59
CA ALA A 55 -9.93 2.24 3.73
C ALA A 55 -11.43 2.37 3.94
N LEU A 56 -11.84 3.43 4.64
CA LEU A 56 -13.24 3.75 4.91
C LEU A 56 -14.07 3.84 3.61
N VAL A 57 -13.48 4.41 2.54
CA VAL A 57 -14.15 4.65 1.25
C VAL A 57 -14.08 3.46 0.29
N TYR A 58 -13.37 2.36 0.63
CA TYR A 58 -13.18 1.26 -0.32
C TYR A 58 -14.49 0.59 -0.69
N ALA A 59 -14.70 0.49 -2.01
CA ALA A 59 -15.89 0.01 -2.70
C ALA A 59 -17.13 0.90 -2.63
N ASP A 60 -17.10 2.05 -1.98
CA ASP A 60 -18.23 3.01 -1.95
C ASP A 60 -18.60 3.54 -3.34
N TRP A 61 -17.70 3.41 -4.32
CA TRP A 61 -17.96 3.72 -5.73
C TRP A 61 -18.68 2.62 -6.51
N VAL A 62 -18.93 1.46 -5.89
CA VAL A 62 -19.62 0.33 -6.53
C VAL A 62 -21.12 0.41 -6.22
N PRO A 63 -21.99 0.59 -7.23
CA PRO A 63 -23.42 0.68 -6.99
C PRO A 63 -23.98 -0.58 -6.32
N GLY A 64 -24.82 -0.39 -5.30
CA GLY A 64 -25.50 -1.49 -4.60
C GLY A 64 -24.65 -2.23 -3.57
N VAL A 65 -23.41 -1.83 -3.36
CA VAL A 65 -22.54 -2.36 -2.31
C VAL A 65 -22.74 -1.53 -1.04
N GLU A 66 -22.69 -2.17 0.12
CA GLU A 66 -22.70 -1.51 1.43
C GLU A 66 -21.50 -0.55 1.56
N ARG A 67 -21.73 0.63 2.14
CA ARG A 67 -20.63 1.56 2.42
C ARG A 67 -19.62 0.93 3.38
N SER A 68 -18.34 1.25 3.16
CA SER A 68 -17.22 0.72 3.97
C SER A 68 -17.20 -0.81 4.06
N CYS A 69 -17.75 -1.51 3.06
CA CYS A 69 -17.86 -2.96 3.06
C CYS A 69 -16.52 -3.68 3.23
N SER A 70 -15.42 -3.05 2.78
CA SER A 70 -14.08 -3.61 2.96
C SER A 70 -13.67 -3.66 4.44
N GLU A 71 -13.90 -2.58 5.19
CA GLU A 71 -13.64 -2.56 6.63
C GLU A 71 -14.56 -3.51 7.39
N HIS A 72 -15.87 -3.52 7.08
CA HIS A 72 -16.84 -4.43 7.69
C HIS A 72 -16.44 -5.90 7.46
N THR A 73 -16.05 -6.25 6.23
CA THR A 73 -15.64 -7.63 5.90
C THR A 73 -14.37 -8.02 6.67
N LEU A 74 -13.37 -7.13 6.71
CA LEU A 74 -12.15 -7.37 7.48
C LEU A 74 -12.43 -7.47 8.98
N GLY A 75 -13.26 -6.59 9.54
CA GLY A 75 -13.66 -6.61 10.95
C GLY A 75 -14.37 -7.93 11.34
N ARG A 76 -15.28 -8.42 10.50
CA ARG A 76 -15.93 -9.72 10.69
C ARG A 76 -14.94 -10.89 10.62
N TRP A 77 -13.99 -10.86 9.68
CA TRP A 77 -12.94 -11.88 9.60
C TRP A 77 -12.07 -11.89 10.84
N LEU A 78 -11.57 -10.73 11.30
CA LEU A 78 -10.75 -10.60 12.50
C LEU A 78 -11.45 -11.17 13.74
N THR A 79 -12.76 -10.89 13.88
CA THR A 79 -13.59 -11.40 14.98
C THR A 79 -13.82 -12.89 14.86
N THR A 80 -14.20 -13.37 13.66
CA THR A 80 -14.52 -14.79 13.43
C THR A 80 -13.31 -15.70 13.61
N ARG A 81 -12.11 -15.22 13.27
CA ARG A 81 -10.85 -15.97 13.43
C ARG A 81 -10.16 -15.72 14.77
N ASP A 82 -10.67 -14.81 15.59
CA ASP A 82 -10.03 -14.37 16.87
C ASP A 82 -8.54 -13.99 16.67
N CYS A 83 -8.25 -13.32 15.57
CA CYS A 83 -6.85 -13.06 15.15
C CYS A 83 -6.43 -11.58 15.19
N ARG A 84 -7.26 -10.69 15.76
CA ARG A 84 -6.97 -9.23 15.78
C ARG A 84 -5.58 -8.90 16.30
N LYS A 85 -5.10 -9.60 17.34
CA LYS A 85 -3.79 -9.36 17.96
C LYS A 85 -2.61 -9.84 17.11
N ALA A 86 -2.85 -10.76 16.20
CA ALA A 86 -1.83 -11.30 15.31
C ALA A 86 -1.67 -10.47 14.03
N MET A 87 -2.61 -9.56 13.77
CA MET A 87 -2.68 -8.77 12.54
C MET A 87 -2.33 -7.31 12.81
N VAL A 88 -1.59 -6.70 11.90
CA VAL A 88 -1.43 -5.25 11.78
C VAL A 88 -2.44 -4.75 10.77
N VAL A 89 -3.40 -3.97 11.22
CA VAL A 89 -4.51 -3.47 10.40
C VAL A 89 -4.26 -2.00 10.07
N ALA A 90 -4.14 -1.71 8.78
CA ALA A 90 -4.09 -0.35 8.28
C ALA A 90 -5.41 0.03 7.59
N THR A 91 -5.89 1.24 7.85
CA THR A 91 -7.00 1.85 7.12
C THR A 91 -6.74 3.32 6.84
N LYS A 92 -7.68 3.98 6.14
CA LYS A 92 -7.49 5.35 5.65
C LYS A 92 -8.78 6.16 5.76
N GLY A 93 -8.65 7.43 6.14
CA GLY A 93 -9.73 8.42 6.07
C GLY A 93 -9.28 9.73 5.41
N GLY A 94 -10.13 10.73 5.45
CA GLY A 94 -9.88 12.02 4.82
C GLY A 94 -9.98 11.99 3.29
N HIS A 95 -10.58 10.95 2.70
CA HIS A 95 -10.86 10.92 1.25
C HIS A 95 -11.96 11.94 0.91
N PRO A 96 -11.87 12.65 -0.24
CA PRO A 96 -12.97 13.46 -0.75
C PRO A 96 -14.29 12.68 -0.79
N ASP A 97 -15.40 13.34 -0.52
CA ASP A 97 -16.72 12.73 -0.67
C ASP A 97 -16.94 12.35 -2.14
N LEU A 98 -17.25 11.08 -2.41
CA LEU A 98 -17.48 10.58 -3.78
C LEU A 98 -18.70 11.22 -4.44
N ALA A 99 -19.71 11.60 -3.65
CA ALA A 99 -20.91 12.27 -4.15
C ALA A 99 -20.70 13.79 -4.33
N HIS A 100 -19.79 14.37 -3.55
CA HIS A 100 -19.51 15.80 -3.54
C HIS A 100 -17.98 16.03 -3.43
N PRO A 101 -17.23 15.87 -4.52
CA PRO A 101 -15.75 15.92 -4.49
C PRO A 101 -15.23 17.36 -4.33
N ALA A 102 -15.73 18.07 -3.31
CA ALA A 102 -15.41 19.48 -3.04
C ALA A 102 -14.01 19.69 -2.40
N GLY A 103 -13.14 18.69 -2.46
CA GLY A 103 -11.80 18.75 -1.92
C GLY A 103 -11.55 17.76 -0.78
N PRO A 104 -10.29 17.67 -0.30
CA PRO A 104 -9.90 16.75 0.74
C PRO A 104 -10.59 17.10 2.07
N ARG A 105 -10.86 16.06 2.88
CA ARG A 105 -11.56 16.15 4.16
C ARG A 105 -10.56 16.01 5.33
N LEU A 106 -9.48 16.80 5.32
CA LEU A 106 -8.45 16.77 6.36
C LEU A 106 -8.69 17.79 7.50
N ASP A 107 -9.91 18.33 7.61
CA ASP A 107 -10.29 19.08 8.81
C ASP A 107 -10.48 18.16 10.01
N ARG A 108 -10.32 18.74 11.21
CA ARG A 108 -10.37 18.00 12.50
C ARG A 108 -11.66 17.18 12.65
N ALA A 109 -12.80 17.73 12.28
CA ALA A 109 -14.09 17.07 12.48
C ALA A 109 -14.22 15.86 11.55
N SER A 110 -13.85 16.03 10.26
CA SER A 110 -13.88 14.95 9.28
C SER A 110 -12.91 13.81 9.62
N LEU A 111 -11.66 14.13 9.98
CA LEU A 111 -10.66 13.11 10.34
C LEU A 111 -11.08 12.31 11.56
N ARG A 112 -11.60 12.99 12.59
CA ARG A 112 -12.09 12.30 13.78
C ARG A 112 -13.29 11.41 13.48
N ALA A 113 -14.27 11.92 12.73
CA ALA A 113 -15.45 11.13 12.34
C ALA A 113 -15.05 9.88 11.55
N ASP A 114 -14.15 10.04 10.56
CA ASP A 114 -13.68 8.93 9.72
C ASP A 114 -12.90 7.89 10.55
N ALA A 115 -12.01 8.31 11.46
CA ALA A 115 -11.23 7.40 12.29
C ALA A 115 -12.10 6.59 13.27
N HIS A 116 -13.08 7.24 13.92
CA HIS A 116 -14.03 6.54 14.80
C HIS A 116 -14.90 5.56 14.05
N ALA A 117 -15.42 5.95 12.86
CA ALA A 117 -16.19 5.04 12.02
C ALA A 117 -15.36 3.82 11.58
N SER A 118 -14.12 4.02 11.15
CA SER A 118 -13.21 2.94 10.79
C SER A 118 -12.91 2.02 11.98
N ALA A 119 -12.69 2.57 13.18
CA ALA A 119 -12.46 1.76 14.38
C ALA A 119 -13.67 0.89 14.71
N GLU A 120 -14.90 1.43 14.60
CA GLU A 120 -16.15 0.69 14.79
C GLU A 120 -16.30 -0.42 13.74
N ASN A 121 -16.12 -0.11 12.45
CA ASN A 121 -16.22 -1.06 11.35
C ASN A 121 -15.24 -2.24 11.50
N LEU A 122 -14.06 -1.98 12.08
CA LEU A 122 -12.98 -2.96 12.29
C LEU A 122 -13.11 -3.73 13.62
N GLY A 123 -14.19 -3.54 14.38
CA GLY A 123 -14.48 -4.30 15.60
C GLY A 123 -14.11 -3.58 16.90
N GLY A 124 -13.92 -2.28 16.89
CA GLY A 124 -13.78 -1.43 18.10
C GLY A 124 -12.41 -1.44 18.77
N ALA A 125 -11.43 -2.19 18.24
CA ALA A 125 -10.05 -2.13 18.72
C ALA A 125 -9.30 -0.92 18.12
N PRO A 126 -8.25 -0.38 18.79
CA PRO A 126 -7.42 0.65 18.17
C PRO A 126 -6.88 0.22 16.80
N ILE A 127 -6.91 1.13 15.83
CA ILE A 127 -6.34 0.93 14.50
C ILE A 127 -4.82 0.98 14.62
N ASP A 128 -4.10 -0.02 14.09
CA ASP A 128 -2.63 -0.05 14.21
C ASP A 128 -1.97 1.05 13.40
N LEU A 129 -2.42 1.27 12.15
CA LEU A 129 -1.88 2.29 11.27
C LEU A 129 -3.00 3.01 10.51
N TYR A 130 -3.09 4.32 10.66
CA TYR A 130 -4.11 5.13 10.01
C TYR A 130 -3.50 6.07 8.98
N TYR A 131 -3.86 5.90 7.70
CA TYR A 131 -3.39 6.78 6.64
C TYR A 131 -4.31 7.97 6.43
N LEU A 132 -3.72 9.13 6.17
CA LEU A 132 -4.40 10.24 5.50
C LEU A 132 -4.47 9.88 4.00
N HIS A 133 -5.69 9.63 3.48
CA HIS A 133 -5.89 9.03 2.15
C HIS A 133 -5.46 9.94 0.99
N ARG A 134 -5.54 11.27 1.20
CA ARG A 134 -5.13 12.34 0.28
C ARG A 134 -4.50 13.48 1.08
N ASP A 135 -3.67 14.28 0.43
CA ASP A 135 -3.20 15.54 1.01
C ASP A 135 -4.20 16.68 0.77
N ASP A 136 -4.15 17.69 1.63
CA ASP A 136 -4.74 19.01 1.44
C ASP A 136 -3.66 20.08 1.53
N PRO A 137 -3.01 20.45 0.42
CA PRO A 137 -1.95 21.45 0.45
C PRO A 137 -2.39 22.83 0.93
N SER A 138 -3.69 23.12 0.93
CA SER A 138 -4.24 24.39 1.43
C SER A 138 -4.27 24.48 2.95
N ARG A 139 -4.18 23.34 3.65
CA ARG A 139 -4.22 23.25 5.11
C ARG A 139 -2.82 23.25 5.69
N PRO A 140 -2.55 24.01 6.77
CA PRO A 140 -1.31 23.90 7.51
C PRO A 140 -1.06 22.46 7.96
N ILE A 141 0.14 21.94 7.74
CA ILE A 141 0.47 20.54 8.09
C ILE A 141 0.38 20.31 9.59
N GLY A 142 0.69 21.33 10.41
CA GLY A 142 0.58 21.26 11.87
C GLY A 142 -0.84 20.96 12.33
N ASP A 143 -1.86 21.62 11.75
CA ASP A 143 -3.26 21.39 12.11
C ASP A 143 -3.69 19.93 11.88
N ILE A 144 -3.15 19.34 10.80
CA ILE A 144 -3.40 17.93 10.46
C ILE A 144 -2.73 17.02 11.48
N LEU A 145 -1.43 17.22 11.75
CA LEU A 145 -0.67 16.38 12.68
C LEU A 145 -1.19 16.49 14.11
N ASP A 146 -1.55 17.68 14.58
CA ASP A 146 -2.16 17.87 15.91
C ASP A 146 -3.50 17.12 16.05
N THR A 147 -4.25 17.02 14.95
CA THR A 147 -5.48 16.22 14.93
C THR A 147 -5.16 14.72 15.04
N MET A 148 -4.11 14.25 14.33
CA MET A 148 -3.69 12.85 14.37
C MET A 148 -3.16 12.47 15.76
N GLU A 149 -2.37 13.35 16.41
CA GLU A 149 -1.91 13.14 17.78
C GLU A 149 -3.09 13.05 18.77
N THR A 150 -4.13 13.89 18.60
CA THR A 150 -5.35 13.77 19.41
C THR A 150 -5.98 12.38 19.30
N LEU A 151 -6.00 11.78 18.09
CA LEU A 151 -6.54 10.42 17.88
C LEU A 151 -5.64 9.34 18.49
N VAL A 152 -4.33 9.55 18.54
CA VAL A 152 -3.38 8.67 19.25
C VAL A 152 -3.61 8.76 20.76
N ASP A 153 -3.69 9.96 21.32
CA ASP A 153 -3.95 10.19 22.75
C ASP A 153 -5.28 9.56 23.22
N GLU A 154 -6.29 9.60 22.35
CA GLU A 154 -7.59 8.97 22.59
C GLU A 154 -7.57 7.44 22.37
N SER A 155 -6.45 6.88 21.94
CA SER A 155 -6.30 5.46 21.62
C SER A 155 -7.27 4.96 20.54
N VAL A 156 -7.70 5.82 19.62
CA VAL A 156 -8.47 5.45 18.44
C VAL A 156 -7.54 4.83 17.38
N ILE A 157 -6.35 5.40 17.24
CA ILE A 157 -5.28 4.89 16.37
C ILE A 157 -4.00 4.74 17.19
N ARG A 158 -3.09 3.88 16.76
CA ARG A 158 -1.77 3.73 17.41
C ARG A 158 -0.70 4.58 16.72
N TYR A 159 -0.70 4.53 15.39
CA TYR A 159 0.22 5.27 14.54
C TYR A 159 -0.51 5.85 13.33
N TYR A 160 0.06 6.87 12.72
CA TYR A 160 -0.50 7.46 11.52
C TYR A 160 0.56 7.67 10.43
N ALA A 161 0.10 7.71 9.18
CA ALA A 161 0.95 7.74 8.01
C ALA A 161 0.34 8.59 6.89
N ALA A 162 1.18 9.01 5.95
CA ALA A 162 0.77 9.75 4.76
C ALA A 162 0.36 8.81 3.62
N SER A 163 -0.57 9.24 2.76
CA SER A 163 -0.79 8.64 1.46
C SER A 163 -1.00 9.73 0.42
N ASN A 164 -0.26 9.63 -0.70
CA ASN A 164 -0.28 10.61 -1.79
C ASN A 164 0.22 12.02 -1.40
N PHE A 165 1.18 12.10 -0.49
CA PHE A 165 1.84 13.35 -0.12
C PHE A 165 3.09 13.58 -0.98
N SER A 166 3.35 14.83 -1.36
CA SER A 166 4.59 15.22 -2.04
C SER A 166 5.79 15.24 -1.10
N ALA A 167 7.01 15.22 -1.65
CA ALA A 167 8.25 15.32 -0.87
C ALA A 167 8.27 16.57 0.02
N ASP A 168 7.85 17.73 -0.51
CA ASP A 168 7.81 18.99 0.24
C ASP A 168 6.84 18.93 1.43
N ARG A 169 5.68 18.29 1.24
CA ARG A 169 4.68 18.12 2.30
C ARG A 169 5.17 17.17 3.39
N LEU A 170 5.83 16.08 2.99
CA LEU A 170 6.46 15.14 3.93
C LEU A 170 7.60 15.82 4.71
N ALA A 171 8.42 16.66 4.05
CA ALA A 171 9.48 17.42 4.70
C ALA A 171 8.91 18.42 5.71
N ALA A 172 7.85 19.15 5.34
CA ALA A 172 7.15 20.06 6.25
C ALA A 172 6.55 19.31 7.46
N ALA A 173 5.99 18.11 7.24
CA ALA A 173 5.46 17.26 8.31
C ALA A 173 6.58 16.79 9.26
N ALA A 174 7.70 16.33 8.73
CA ALA A 174 8.85 15.91 9.54
C ALA A 174 9.44 17.05 10.35
N GLN A 175 9.55 18.24 9.75
CA GLN A 175 10.00 19.45 10.45
C GLN A 175 9.06 19.85 11.60
N TYR A 176 7.75 19.86 11.34
CA TYR A 176 6.76 20.17 12.36
C TYR A 176 6.77 19.16 13.51
N ALA A 177 6.80 17.87 13.19
CA ALA A 177 6.85 16.80 14.18
C ALA A 177 8.08 16.93 15.08
N SER A 178 9.25 17.16 14.49
CA SER A 178 10.50 17.37 15.24
C SER A 178 10.42 18.61 16.14
N ALA A 179 9.88 19.72 15.66
CA ALA A 179 9.77 20.96 16.42
C ALA A 179 8.76 20.87 17.57
N SER A 180 7.69 20.07 17.39
CA SER A 180 6.62 19.86 18.37
C SER A 180 6.87 18.68 19.30
N GLY A 181 7.91 17.87 19.06
CA GLY A 181 8.24 16.69 19.86
C GLY A 181 7.22 15.55 19.75
N ILE A 182 6.55 15.43 18.57
CA ILE A 182 5.56 14.38 18.28
C ILE A 182 6.13 13.32 17.33
N GLY A 183 5.45 12.17 17.24
CA GLY A 183 5.94 11.03 16.45
C GLY A 183 5.99 11.27 14.93
N GLY A 184 5.01 11.97 14.38
CA GLY A 184 4.89 12.23 12.94
C GLY A 184 4.47 11.01 12.12
N PHE A 185 4.63 11.11 10.81
CA PHE A 185 4.32 10.01 9.90
C PHE A 185 5.33 8.86 10.03
N VAL A 186 4.83 7.63 10.14
CA VAL A 186 5.67 6.42 10.26
C VAL A 186 5.81 5.65 8.94
N ALA A 187 5.05 6.02 7.91
CA ALA A 187 5.15 5.47 6.55
C ALA A 187 4.53 6.45 5.53
N ASN A 188 4.77 6.20 4.24
CA ASN A 188 4.09 6.87 3.15
C ASN A 188 3.58 5.84 2.14
N GLN A 189 2.29 5.93 1.77
CA GLN A 189 1.67 5.08 0.77
C GLN A 189 1.40 5.88 -0.50
N LEU A 190 2.02 5.46 -1.62
CA LEU A 190 1.92 6.13 -2.91
C LEU A 190 1.93 5.10 -4.05
N GLU A 191 1.62 5.52 -5.29
CA GLU A 191 1.70 4.62 -6.42
C GLU A 191 3.16 4.37 -6.83
N TRP A 192 3.59 3.09 -6.84
CA TRP A 192 4.92 2.73 -7.35
C TRP A 192 4.97 1.29 -7.81
N SER A 193 5.53 1.08 -8.98
CA SER A 193 5.81 -0.24 -9.56
C SER A 193 6.92 -0.11 -10.61
N LEU A 194 7.47 -1.22 -11.09
CA LEU A 194 8.44 -1.21 -12.19
C LEU A 194 7.83 -0.72 -13.52
N ALA A 195 6.51 -0.77 -13.67
CA ALA A 195 5.81 -0.18 -14.81
C ALA A 195 5.24 1.18 -14.43
N ALA A 196 5.84 2.26 -14.94
CA ALA A 196 5.30 3.60 -14.76
C ALA A 196 4.01 3.78 -15.58
N PRO A 197 2.95 4.34 -15.01
CA PRO A 197 1.77 4.71 -15.76
C PRO A 197 2.08 5.87 -16.73
N LYS A 198 1.30 6.00 -17.81
CA LYS A 198 1.32 7.19 -18.66
C LYS A 198 0.98 8.41 -17.79
N ALA A 199 1.73 9.51 -17.93
CA ALA A 199 1.58 10.70 -17.07
C ALA A 199 0.17 11.29 -17.11
N ASP A 200 -0.48 11.30 -18.28
CA ASP A 200 -1.87 11.75 -18.48
C ASP A 200 -2.93 10.82 -17.86
N ARG A 201 -2.52 9.68 -17.30
CA ARG A 201 -3.37 8.67 -16.66
C ARG A 201 -3.16 8.59 -15.15
N VAL A 202 -2.40 9.50 -14.56
CA VAL A 202 -2.28 9.69 -13.11
C VAL A 202 -3.24 10.80 -12.71
N ALA A 203 -4.16 10.54 -11.76
CA ALA A 203 -5.07 11.58 -11.28
C ALA A 203 -4.28 12.66 -10.51
N PRO A 204 -4.67 13.94 -10.58
CA PRO A 204 -3.90 15.05 -10.00
C PRO A 204 -3.73 14.97 -8.47
N ASP A 205 -4.62 14.25 -7.79
CA ASP A 205 -4.62 14.02 -6.34
C ASP A 205 -3.88 12.73 -5.93
N LEU A 206 -3.26 12.05 -6.90
CA LEU A 206 -2.44 10.87 -6.67
C LEU A 206 -0.96 11.20 -6.87
N THR A 207 -0.12 10.55 -6.08
CA THR A 207 1.33 10.71 -6.16
C THR A 207 1.95 9.40 -6.64
N TYR A 208 2.80 9.50 -7.66
CA TYR A 208 3.67 8.43 -8.13
C TYR A 208 5.09 8.69 -7.63
N MET A 209 5.87 7.62 -7.34
CA MET A 209 7.25 7.75 -6.91
C MET A 209 8.08 8.48 -7.97
N ASP A 210 8.74 9.53 -7.56
CA ASP A 210 9.70 10.30 -8.35
C ASP A 210 11.07 10.41 -7.64
N ALA A 211 12.04 11.03 -8.29
CA ALA A 211 13.38 11.17 -7.73
C ALA A 211 13.41 12.00 -6.44
N GLY A 212 12.55 13.01 -6.32
CA GLY A 212 12.47 13.85 -5.11
C GLY A 212 11.91 13.09 -3.92
N LEU A 213 10.85 12.31 -4.13
CA LEU A 213 10.28 11.43 -3.12
C LEU A 213 11.26 10.35 -2.71
N LEU A 214 11.93 9.70 -3.67
CA LEU A 214 12.90 8.67 -3.35
C LEU A 214 14.03 9.21 -2.48
N GLU A 215 14.58 10.39 -2.83
CA GLU A 215 15.63 11.04 -2.03
C GLU A 215 15.13 11.41 -0.64
N PHE A 216 13.89 11.89 -0.52
CA PHE A 216 13.26 12.15 0.78
C PHE A 216 13.22 10.88 1.63
N HIS A 217 12.69 9.77 1.07
CA HIS A 217 12.55 8.51 1.78
C HIS A 217 13.89 7.93 2.21
N ARG A 218 14.92 8.04 1.35
CA ARG A 218 16.28 7.62 1.67
C ARG A 218 16.89 8.43 2.82
N THR A 219 16.76 9.75 2.77
CA THR A 219 17.34 10.67 3.76
C THR A 219 16.66 10.55 5.12
N HIS A 220 15.33 10.44 5.15
CA HIS A 220 14.54 10.41 6.38
C HIS A 220 14.26 8.99 6.89
N ARG A 221 14.64 7.96 6.13
CA ARG A 221 14.35 6.55 6.45
C ARG A 221 12.87 6.28 6.71
N LEU A 222 11.99 7.03 6.02
CA LEU A 222 10.55 6.82 6.10
C LEU A 222 10.16 5.66 5.17
N PRO A 223 9.57 4.55 5.67
CA PRO A 223 9.17 3.43 4.84
C PRO A 223 8.15 3.81 3.78
N VAL A 224 8.20 3.10 2.64
CA VAL A 224 7.23 3.22 1.56
C VAL A 224 6.35 1.97 1.51
N VAL A 225 5.03 2.18 1.46
CA VAL A 225 4.04 1.11 1.30
C VAL A 225 3.35 1.28 -0.06
N PRO A 226 4.01 0.93 -1.19
CA PRO A 226 3.53 1.28 -2.51
C PRO A 226 2.26 0.50 -2.87
N TYR A 227 1.20 1.21 -3.30
CA TYR A 227 0.05 0.59 -3.93
C TYR A 227 0.26 0.45 -5.45
N SER A 228 -0.57 -0.34 -6.11
CA SER A 228 -0.40 -0.73 -7.53
C SER A 228 0.97 -1.37 -7.84
N ALA A 229 1.66 -1.91 -6.84
CA ALA A 229 3.01 -2.46 -6.95
C ALA A 229 3.14 -3.55 -8.04
N GLN A 230 2.04 -4.25 -8.34
CA GLN A 230 1.94 -5.26 -9.41
C GLN A 230 1.52 -4.67 -10.77
N ALA A 231 1.44 -3.32 -10.92
CA ALA A 231 0.94 -2.66 -12.14
C ALA A 231 -0.38 -3.26 -12.65
N LYS A 232 -1.30 -3.62 -11.76
CA LYS A 232 -2.59 -4.29 -12.08
C LYS A 232 -2.43 -5.59 -12.91
N GLY A 233 -1.27 -6.26 -12.78
CA GLY A 233 -0.94 -7.47 -13.53
C GLY A 233 -0.48 -7.21 -14.96
N TYR A 234 0.07 -6.03 -15.25
CA TYR A 234 0.57 -5.66 -16.58
C TYR A 234 1.61 -6.64 -17.08
N PHE A 235 2.57 -7.04 -16.27
CA PHE A 235 3.65 -7.92 -16.69
C PHE A 235 3.16 -9.29 -17.17
N GLU A 236 2.19 -9.89 -16.46
CA GLU A 236 1.59 -11.17 -16.89
C GLU A 236 0.72 -11.00 -18.15
N LYS A 237 -0.09 -9.94 -18.20
CA LYS A 237 -0.99 -9.66 -19.32
C LYS A 237 -0.26 -9.27 -20.59
N SER A 238 0.95 -8.73 -20.49
CA SER A 238 1.80 -8.36 -21.64
C SER A 238 2.60 -9.53 -22.22
N ARG A 239 2.58 -10.71 -21.57
CA ARG A 239 3.24 -11.92 -22.10
C ARG A 239 2.53 -12.52 -23.31
N SER A 240 1.22 -12.36 -23.42
CA SER A 240 0.41 -12.89 -24.50
C SER A 240 0.58 -12.06 -25.78
N ALA A 241 0.71 -12.72 -26.91
CA ALA A 241 0.65 -12.05 -28.21
C ALA A 241 -0.78 -11.54 -28.46
N GLY A 242 -0.98 -10.23 -28.40
CA GLY A 242 -2.27 -9.60 -28.60
C GLY A 242 -2.30 -8.15 -28.08
N PRO A 243 -3.43 -7.45 -28.27
CA PRO A 243 -3.56 -6.10 -27.74
C PRO A 243 -3.54 -6.10 -26.21
N ILE A 244 -2.90 -5.10 -25.63
CA ILE A 244 -2.88 -4.90 -24.18
C ILE A 244 -4.30 -4.66 -23.68
N PRO A 245 -4.79 -5.41 -22.66
CA PRO A 245 -6.13 -5.22 -22.11
C PRO A 245 -6.34 -3.79 -21.57
N GLN A 246 -7.52 -3.23 -21.79
CA GLN A 246 -7.90 -1.88 -21.33
C GLN A 246 -7.62 -1.66 -19.83
N SER A 247 -7.76 -2.70 -19.01
CA SER A 247 -7.52 -2.63 -17.55
C SER A 247 -6.08 -2.27 -17.18
N VAL A 248 -5.11 -2.43 -18.09
CA VAL A 248 -3.68 -2.13 -17.89
C VAL A 248 -3.11 -1.22 -18.98
N GLU A 249 -3.94 -0.68 -19.86
CA GLU A 249 -3.54 0.22 -20.95
C GLU A 249 -2.75 1.44 -20.48
N ARG A 250 -3.02 1.92 -19.26
CA ARG A 250 -2.25 3.02 -18.67
C ARG A 250 -0.75 2.74 -18.51
N TYR A 251 -0.36 1.48 -18.53
CA TYR A 251 1.03 1.04 -18.44
C TYR A 251 1.63 0.68 -19.81
N ASP A 252 0.85 0.76 -20.89
CA ASP A 252 1.30 0.40 -22.25
C ASP A 252 2.20 1.51 -22.82
N THR A 253 3.49 1.39 -22.55
CA THR A 253 4.55 2.27 -23.04
C THR A 253 5.71 1.44 -23.59
N ALA A 254 6.49 2.03 -24.51
CA ALA A 254 7.67 1.34 -25.06
C ALA A 254 8.70 0.97 -23.99
N ARG A 255 8.81 1.80 -22.92
CA ARG A 255 9.67 1.51 -21.77
C ARG A 255 9.18 0.28 -21.01
N ASN A 256 7.91 0.27 -20.63
CA ASN A 256 7.34 -0.83 -19.85
C ASN A 256 7.32 -2.15 -20.66
N ALA A 257 7.17 -2.07 -21.98
CA ALA A 257 7.27 -3.25 -22.85
C ALA A 257 8.68 -3.87 -22.79
N ARG A 258 9.75 -3.03 -22.81
CA ARG A 258 11.13 -3.52 -22.63
C ARG A 258 11.35 -4.12 -21.24
N THR A 259 10.84 -3.47 -20.19
CA THR A 259 10.89 -4.00 -18.83
C THR A 259 10.17 -5.34 -18.71
N ALA A 260 8.99 -5.48 -19.33
CA ALA A 260 8.24 -6.73 -19.35
C ALA A 260 9.01 -7.85 -20.07
N GLN A 261 9.63 -7.57 -21.22
CA GLN A 261 10.46 -8.54 -21.93
C GLN A 261 11.65 -9.03 -21.08
N LEU A 262 12.31 -8.12 -20.36
CA LEU A 262 13.37 -8.49 -19.43
C LEU A 262 12.84 -9.37 -18.30
N LEU A 263 11.75 -8.95 -17.66
CA LEU A 263 11.15 -9.71 -16.55
C LEU A 263 10.69 -11.11 -17.01
N HIS A 264 10.11 -11.23 -18.21
CA HIS A 264 9.70 -12.55 -18.74
C HIS A 264 10.90 -13.47 -18.95
N ARG A 265 12.01 -12.96 -19.50
CA ARG A 265 13.24 -13.73 -19.68
C ARG A 265 13.83 -14.19 -18.35
N LEU A 266 13.94 -13.28 -17.38
CA LEU A 266 14.45 -13.63 -16.05
C LEU A 266 13.48 -14.57 -15.31
N ALA A 267 12.17 -14.41 -15.48
CA ALA A 267 11.17 -15.30 -14.89
C ALA A 267 11.33 -16.74 -15.38
N ASP A 268 11.60 -16.93 -16.69
CA ASP A 268 11.90 -18.25 -17.25
C ASP A 268 13.24 -18.81 -16.70
N GLU A 269 14.26 -17.97 -16.50
CA GLU A 269 15.57 -18.36 -15.96
C GLU A 269 15.52 -18.75 -14.47
N TYR A 270 14.76 -17.97 -13.67
CA TYR A 270 14.61 -18.19 -12.23
C TYR A 270 13.40 -19.07 -11.86
N GLU A 271 12.72 -19.68 -12.85
CA GLU A 271 11.54 -20.54 -12.68
C GLU A 271 10.45 -19.87 -11.78
N THR A 272 10.16 -18.58 -12.03
CA THR A 272 9.24 -17.77 -11.23
C THR A 272 8.32 -16.91 -12.12
N ASP A 273 7.48 -16.08 -11.50
CA ASP A 273 6.58 -15.16 -12.21
C ASP A 273 7.23 -13.78 -12.41
N ALA A 274 6.96 -13.14 -13.55
CA ALA A 274 7.42 -11.78 -13.84
C ALA A 274 6.92 -10.76 -12.79
N THR A 275 5.71 -10.97 -12.25
CA THR A 275 5.17 -10.14 -11.15
C THR A 275 5.94 -10.37 -9.85
N ALA A 276 6.36 -11.59 -9.54
CA ALA A 276 7.19 -11.88 -8.37
C ALA A 276 8.55 -11.18 -8.48
N LEU A 277 9.19 -11.21 -9.65
CA LEU A 277 10.44 -10.46 -9.89
C LEU A 277 10.27 -8.95 -9.75
N ALA A 278 9.16 -8.40 -10.25
CA ALA A 278 8.86 -6.98 -10.11
C ALA A 278 8.68 -6.56 -8.64
N LEU A 279 8.00 -7.39 -7.84
CA LEU A 279 7.85 -7.15 -6.39
C LEU A 279 9.21 -7.31 -5.67
N ARG A 280 9.99 -8.31 -6.06
CA ARG A 280 11.33 -8.54 -5.50
C ARG A 280 12.24 -7.34 -5.72
N ALA A 281 12.24 -6.78 -6.94
CA ALA A 281 13.01 -5.59 -7.27
C ALA A 281 12.64 -4.36 -6.41
N LEU A 282 11.35 -4.18 -6.09
CA LEU A 282 10.92 -3.13 -5.16
C LEU A 282 11.43 -3.39 -3.74
N ILE A 283 11.33 -4.64 -3.27
CA ILE A 283 11.76 -5.03 -1.92
C ILE A 283 13.27 -4.89 -1.75
N ASP A 284 14.04 -5.10 -2.81
CA ASP A 284 15.51 -5.02 -2.81
C ASP A 284 16.05 -3.59 -2.94
N CYS A 285 15.20 -2.57 -3.10
CA CYS A 285 15.64 -1.18 -3.06
C CYS A 285 16.30 -0.84 -1.72
N GLU A 286 17.15 0.18 -1.74
CA GLU A 286 17.94 0.65 -0.58
C GLU A 286 17.12 1.30 0.56
N ILE A 287 15.80 1.41 0.39
CA ILE A 287 14.86 1.93 1.39
C ILE A 287 13.89 0.83 1.85
N ASP A 288 13.29 0.99 3.02
CA ASP A 288 12.30 0.05 3.51
C ASP A 288 11.01 0.13 2.68
N ILE A 289 10.68 -0.96 1.99
CA ILE A 289 9.49 -1.07 1.13
C ILE A 289 8.65 -2.27 1.53
N VAL A 290 7.33 -2.03 1.65
CA VAL A 290 6.33 -3.07 1.86
C VAL A 290 5.24 -2.95 0.79
N PRO A 291 5.36 -3.66 -0.37
CA PRO A 291 4.40 -3.54 -1.45
C PRO A 291 3.00 -4.02 -1.06
N VAL A 292 1.97 -3.23 -1.44
CA VAL A 292 0.57 -3.65 -1.34
C VAL A 292 0.23 -4.51 -2.53
N VAL A 293 -0.12 -5.78 -2.28
CA VAL A 293 -0.54 -6.73 -3.30
C VAL A 293 -2.06 -6.85 -3.36
N GLY A 294 -2.61 -6.76 -4.57
CA GLY A 294 -4.03 -6.89 -4.85
C GLY A 294 -4.31 -8.21 -5.56
N CYS A 295 -4.80 -9.21 -4.84
CA CYS A 295 -5.11 -10.55 -5.38
C CYS A 295 -6.61 -10.80 -5.39
N ARG A 296 -7.06 -11.72 -6.25
CA ARG A 296 -8.45 -12.22 -6.28
C ARG A 296 -8.56 -13.66 -5.76
N THR A 297 -7.46 -14.40 -5.78
CA THR A 297 -7.44 -15.81 -5.38
C THR A 297 -6.20 -16.09 -4.54
N GLY A 298 -6.28 -17.13 -3.70
CA GLY A 298 -5.13 -17.62 -2.94
C GLY A 298 -3.96 -18.04 -3.83
N GLU A 299 -4.23 -18.54 -5.05
CA GLU A 299 -3.18 -18.87 -6.02
C GLU A 299 -2.41 -17.63 -6.47
N GLN A 300 -3.10 -16.54 -6.84
CA GLN A 300 -2.45 -15.27 -7.17
C GLN A 300 -1.64 -14.72 -6.00
N LEU A 301 -2.16 -14.88 -4.79
CA LEU A 301 -1.44 -14.46 -3.59
C LEU A 301 -0.17 -15.27 -3.36
N ARG A 302 -0.22 -16.62 -3.48
CA ARG A 302 0.97 -17.49 -3.36
C ARG A 302 2.04 -17.14 -4.42
N ARG A 303 1.63 -16.86 -5.67
CA ARG A 303 2.55 -16.38 -6.71
C ARG A 303 3.18 -15.03 -6.35
N SER A 304 2.41 -14.10 -5.80
CA SER A 304 2.98 -12.81 -5.34
C SER A 304 3.93 -13.02 -4.16
N TRP A 305 3.55 -13.90 -3.21
CA TRP A 305 4.32 -14.22 -2.02
C TRP A 305 5.67 -14.85 -2.34
N SER A 306 5.76 -15.66 -3.41
CA SER A 306 7.00 -16.31 -3.84
C SER A 306 8.13 -15.32 -4.17
N CYS A 307 7.84 -14.02 -4.35
CA CYS A 307 8.87 -12.99 -4.49
C CYS A 307 9.85 -12.97 -3.32
N LEU A 308 9.42 -13.40 -2.13
CA LEU A 308 10.26 -13.45 -0.93
C LEU A 308 11.29 -14.58 -0.96
N ASP A 309 11.03 -15.63 -1.74
CA ASP A 309 11.89 -16.81 -1.90
C ASP A 309 12.85 -16.69 -3.09
N VAL A 310 12.65 -15.70 -3.97
CA VAL A 310 13.51 -15.49 -5.14
C VAL A 310 14.90 -15.02 -4.69
N SER A 311 15.93 -15.75 -5.10
CA SER A 311 17.33 -15.39 -4.90
C SER A 311 17.95 -14.95 -6.22
N LEU A 312 18.03 -13.66 -6.46
CA LEU A 312 18.63 -13.09 -7.67
C LEU A 312 20.16 -13.11 -7.59
N SER A 313 20.83 -13.21 -8.74
CA SER A 313 22.25 -12.89 -8.82
C SER A 313 22.48 -11.40 -8.48
N PRO A 314 23.67 -11.01 -7.97
CA PRO A 314 23.95 -9.60 -7.70
C PRO A 314 23.74 -8.69 -8.91
N SER A 315 24.12 -9.15 -10.11
CA SER A 315 23.96 -8.38 -11.35
C SER A 315 22.48 -8.21 -11.75
N ASP A 316 21.64 -9.24 -11.57
CA ASP A 316 20.22 -9.15 -11.91
C ASP A 316 19.46 -8.33 -10.88
N SER A 317 19.82 -8.44 -9.59
CA SER A 317 19.27 -7.58 -8.53
C SER A 317 19.57 -6.11 -8.80
N GLU A 318 20.83 -5.76 -9.11
CA GLU A 318 21.23 -4.39 -9.46
C GLU A 318 20.50 -3.90 -10.72
N LEU A 319 20.42 -4.75 -11.76
CA LEU A 319 19.70 -4.42 -12.99
C LEU A 319 18.23 -4.13 -12.72
N LEU A 320 17.52 -5.00 -12.00
CA LEU A 320 16.09 -4.84 -11.71
C LEU A 320 15.84 -3.65 -10.78
N THR A 321 16.68 -3.44 -9.76
CA THR A 321 16.58 -2.29 -8.86
C THR A 321 16.78 -0.98 -9.62
N SER A 322 17.72 -0.93 -10.58
CA SER A 322 17.92 0.26 -11.41
C SER A 322 16.67 0.66 -12.21
N LEU A 323 15.81 -0.29 -12.57
CA LEU A 323 14.56 -0.02 -13.29
C LEU A 323 13.48 0.64 -12.39
N THR A 324 13.55 0.47 -11.08
CA THR A 324 12.60 1.10 -10.14
C THR A 324 12.80 2.61 -10.06
N LEU A 325 14.00 3.10 -10.41
CA LEU A 325 14.46 4.49 -10.25
C LEU A 325 14.41 5.28 -11.57
N SER A 326 14.19 4.61 -12.70
CA SER A 326 14.30 5.20 -14.04
C SER A 326 12.98 5.78 -14.56
N HIS A 327 12.33 6.67 -13.83
CA HIS A 327 11.06 7.28 -14.26
C HIS A 327 11.21 8.68 -14.81
#